data_b19f4132aa5ae8380fbe4702665faddf
#
_entry.id   b19f4132aa5ae8380fbe4702665faddf
#
_cell.length_a   1.000
_cell.length_b   1.000
_cell.length_c   1.000
_cell.angle_alpha   90.00
_cell.angle_beta   90.00
_cell.angle_gamma   90.00
#
_symmetry.space_group_name_H-M   'P 1'
#
loop_
_entity.id
_entity.type
_entity.pdbx_description
1 polymer ?
#
loop_
_entity_poly.entity_id
_entity_poly.type
_entity_poly.pdbx_seq_one_letter_code
_entity_poly.pdbx_strand_id
1 'polypeptide(L)'
;MASFTAEVKDELSRVEGRCPTCERAQLSALLRVCGTLSFKGTGRYALRITTETGAVARTIIKLVHDIFDLNTSLTIRRSVLHKTRNYLIELAEQDGLEEALVELGILVPGQGLAAGIPRALLQKRCCREAFVRGAFMAGGFIADPRGDFHLELAVTGEDFANELAVLVGSLGVHARLNRRRGAYAIYLKSFDDIVTLLVAMGAARYAHTIEGVRAIKSVKNDVNRRVNAELANQNRAGDAADVQRSLIDDAEQLIGLSALPRAVREFCELRRANPELSLAELGQELTPPASKSAMYHRLLRLQSLVDEARAASGAEK
;
A
#
# COMPACT_ATOMS: atom_id res chain seq x y z
N MET A 1 -14.88 -10.98 -10.19
CA MET A 1 -14.24 -11.34 -8.90
C MET A 1 -14.67 -10.33 -7.86
N ALA A 2 -14.85 -10.73 -6.59
CA ALA A 2 -15.08 -9.80 -5.50
C ALA A 2 -13.84 -8.87 -5.34
N SER A 3 -14.06 -7.62 -4.91
CA SER A 3 -12.94 -6.73 -4.59
C SER A 3 -12.26 -7.20 -3.29
N PHE A 4 -10.97 -6.89 -3.14
CA PHE A 4 -10.23 -7.22 -1.90
C PHE A 4 -10.95 -6.67 -0.66
N THR A 5 -11.48 -5.44 -0.74
CA THR A 5 -12.33 -4.87 0.31
C THR A 5 -13.55 -5.75 0.65
N ALA A 6 -14.24 -6.27 -0.37
CA ALA A 6 -15.43 -7.10 -0.14
C ALA A 6 -15.08 -8.43 0.53
N GLU A 7 -13.94 -9.01 0.19
CA GLU A 7 -13.44 -10.25 0.81
C GLU A 7 -13.05 -10.03 2.28
N VAL A 8 -12.38 -8.91 2.60
CA VAL A 8 -12.08 -8.54 4.00
C VAL A 8 -13.37 -8.33 4.79
N LYS A 9 -14.36 -7.62 4.24
CA LYS A 9 -15.68 -7.43 4.90
C LYS A 9 -16.42 -8.76 5.12
N ASP A 10 -16.26 -9.72 4.22
CA ASP A 10 -16.86 -11.06 4.37
C ASP A 10 -16.18 -11.85 5.50
N GLU A 11 -14.84 -11.75 5.67
CA GLU A 11 -14.15 -12.33 6.84
C GLU A 11 -14.65 -11.69 8.14
N LEU A 12 -14.68 -10.34 8.18
CA LEU A 12 -15.12 -9.59 9.35
C LEU A 12 -16.57 -9.88 9.76
N SER A 13 -17.43 -10.24 8.82
CA SER A 13 -18.83 -10.60 9.08
C SER A 13 -19.02 -11.90 9.89
N ARG A 14 -17.96 -12.71 9.99
CA ARG A 14 -17.95 -13.99 10.72
C ARG A 14 -17.29 -13.87 12.09
N VAL A 15 -16.78 -12.68 12.43
CA VAL A 15 -16.12 -12.44 13.72
C VAL A 15 -17.17 -12.29 14.81
N GLU A 16 -17.15 -13.18 15.77
CA GLU A 16 -18.04 -13.15 16.93
C GLU A 16 -17.58 -12.14 17.99
N GLY A 17 -18.51 -11.59 18.72
CA GLY A 17 -18.26 -10.70 19.84
C GLY A 17 -17.64 -11.46 21.04
N ARG A 18 -16.59 -10.89 21.64
CA ARG A 18 -15.96 -11.46 22.86
C ARG A 18 -16.76 -11.16 24.14
N CYS A 19 -17.74 -10.29 24.06
CA CYS A 19 -18.68 -9.98 25.13
C CYS A 19 -19.95 -9.36 24.53
N PRO A 20 -21.09 -9.35 25.25
CA PRO A 20 -22.37 -8.83 24.73
C PRO A 20 -22.29 -7.36 24.25
N THR A 21 -21.44 -6.54 24.91
CA THR A 21 -21.24 -5.13 24.51
C THR A 21 -20.50 -5.01 23.15
N CYS A 22 -19.71 -6.01 22.74
CA CYS A 22 -19.01 -5.98 21.43
C CYS A 22 -20.02 -5.91 20.28
N GLU A 23 -21.09 -6.67 20.31
CA GLU A 23 -22.12 -6.70 19.27
C GLU A 23 -22.86 -5.37 19.19
N ARG A 24 -23.21 -4.78 20.36
CA ARG A 24 -23.79 -3.43 20.43
C ARG A 24 -22.84 -2.35 19.89
N ALA A 25 -21.56 -2.42 20.24
CA ALA A 25 -20.55 -1.49 19.74
C ALA A 25 -20.39 -1.60 18.20
N GLN A 26 -20.36 -2.83 17.67
CA GLN A 26 -20.30 -3.07 16.23
C GLN A 26 -21.54 -2.56 15.51
N LEU A 27 -22.74 -2.85 16.02
CA LEU A 27 -23.99 -2.38 15.44
C LEU A 27 -24.11 -0.85 15.49
N SER A 28 -23.75 -0.23 16.62
CA SER A 28 -23.71 1.24 16.75
C SER A 28 -22.86 1.87 15.64
N ALA A 29 -21.65 1.36 15.39
CA ALA A 29 -20.77 1.85 14.35
C ALA A 29 -21.35 1.64 12.94
N LEU A 30 -21.93 0.46 12.67
CA LEU A 30 -22.58 0.16 11.39
C LEU A 30 -23.70 1.15 11.08
N LEU A 31 -24.61 1.36 12.04
CA LEU A 31 -25.76 2.24 11.85
C LEU A 31 -25.36 3.71 11.72
N ARG A 32 -24.31 4.14 12.42
CA ARG A 32 -23.80 5.52 12.34
C ARG A 32 -23.17 5.84 10.97
N VAL A 33 -22.50 4.89 10.37
CA VAL A 33 -21.74 5.11 9.14
C VAL A 33 -22.61 4.94 7.89
N CYS A 34 -23.49 3.94 7.83
CA CYS A 34 -24.31 3.65 6.64
C CYS A 34 -25.82 3.76 6.87
N GLY A 35 -26.26 4.20 8.05
CA GLY A 35 -27.65 4.41 8.37
C GLY A 35 -28.13 5.85 8.09
N THR A 36 -29.40 5.97 7.74
CA THR A 36 -30.12 7.25 7.64
C THR A 36 -31.36 7.17 8.50
N LEU A 37 -31.42 8.02 9.51
CA LEU A 37 -32.57 8.11 10.42
C LEU A 37 -33.59 9.10 9.88
N SER A 38 -34.86 8.70 9.86
CA SER A 38 -36.01 9.52 9.48
C SER A 38 -36.90 9.75 10.71
N PHE A 39 -37.23 10.98 10.97
CA PHE A 39 -38.18 11.39 12.00
C PHE A 39 -39.60 11.37 11.43
N LYS A 40 -40.51 10.65 12.08
CA LYS A 40 -41.91 10.49 11.66
C LYS A 40 -42.88 11.24 12.56
N GLY A 41 -42.38 11.99 13.56
CA GLY A 41 -43.11 12.70 14.61
C GLY A 41 -42.44 12.49 15.95
N THR A 42 -43.06 12.96 17.04
CA THR A 42 -42.51 12.85 18.38
C THR A 42 -42.37 11.38 18.80
N GLY A 43 -41.12 10.92 19.04
CA GLY A 43 -40.84 9.54 19.44
C GLY A 43 -40.97 8.49 18.32
N ARG A 44 -41.20 8.92 17.08
CA ARG A 44 -41.41 8.02 15.93
C ARG A 44 -40.24 8.06 14.97
N TYR A 45 -39.56 6.95 14.85
CA TYR A 45 -38.34 6.81 14.03
C TYR A 45 -38.49 5.71 13.01
N ALA A 46 -37.82 5.89 11.88
CA ALA A 46 -37.56 4.83 10.92
C ALA A 46 -36.10 4.91 10.49
N LEU A 47 -35.45 3.76 10.36
CA LEU A 47 -34.04 3.68 9.98
C LEU A 47 -33.90 3.00 8.63
N ARG A 48 -33.15 3.61 7.73
CA ARG A 48 -32.79 3.06 6.42
C ARG A 48 -31.28 2.89 6.33
N ILE A 49 -30.82 1.71 5.93
CA ILE A 49 -29.41 1.36 5.85
C ILE A 49 -29.13 0.88 4.44
N THR A 50 -28.09 1.43 3.81
CA THR A 50 -27.70 1.04 2.45
C THR A 50 -26.26 0.52 2.45
N THR A 51 -26.04 -0.65 1.85
CA THR A 51 -24.71 -1.21 1.66
C THR A 51 -24.59 -1.97 0.34
N GLU A 52 -23.40 -1.98 -0.24
CA GLU A 52 -23.11 -2.76 -1.46
C GLU A 52 -22.65 -4.20 -1.16
N THR A 53 -22.42 -4.54 0.10
CA THR A 53 -21.85 -5.81 0.51
C THR A 53 -22.91 -6.67 1.22
N GLY A 54 -23.25 -7.81 0.63
CA GLY A 54 -24.25 -8.73 1.22
C GLY A 54 -23.83 -9.29 2.58
N ALA A 55 -22.54 -9.44 2.85
CA ALA A 55 -22.03 -9.86 4.15
C ALA A 55 -22.36 -8.80 5.23
N VAL A 56 -22.18 -7.52 4.92
CA VAL A 56 -22.54 -6.40 5.83
C VAL A 56 -24.03 -6.36 6.07
N ALA A 57 -24.85 -6.52 5.02
CA ALA A 57 -26.32 -6.56 5.17
C ALA A 57 -26.77 -7.67 6.12
N ARG A 58 -26.25 -8.89 5.93
CA ARG A 58 -26.54 -10.03 6.83
C ARG A 58 -26.13 -9.77 8.27
N THR A 59 -24.93 -9.17 8.46
CA THR A 59 -24.47 -8.83 9.82
C THR A 59 -25.39 -7.83 10.50
N ILE A 60 -25.83 -6.80 9.79
CA ILE A 60 -26.75 -5.80 10.36
C ILE A 60 -28.08 -6.44 10.76
N ILE A 61 -28.69 -7.21 9.84
CA ILE A 61 -29.96 -7.89 10.11
C ILE A 61 -29.81 -8.84 11.31
N LYS A 62 -28.76 -9.67 11.32
CA LYS A 62 -28.48 -10.58 12.44
C LYS A 62 -28.37 -9.83 13.76
N LEU A 63 -27.54 -8.79 13.84
CA LEU A 63 -27.33 -8.05 15.08
C LEU A 63 -28.58 -7.31 15.56
N VAL A 64 -29.39 -6.78 14.64
CA VAL A 64 -30.66 -6.12 14.98
C VAL A 64 -31.65 -7.11 15.61
N HIS A 65 -31.76 -8.31 15.02
CA HIS A 65 -32.61 -9.37 15.54
C HIS A 65 -32.10 -9.95 16.86
N ASP A 66 -30.81 -10.30 16.90
CA ASP A 66 -30.23 -11.02 18.08
C ASP A 66 -30.18 -10.13 19.33
N ILE A 67 -30.02 -8.80 19.17
CA ILE A 67 -29.86 -7.88 20.31
C ILE A 67 -31.20 -7.28 20.76
N PHE A 68 -32.08 -6.93 19.80
CA PHE A 68 -33.27 -6.12 20.05
C PHE A 68 -34.58 -6.76 19.62
N ASP A 69 -34.55 -7.90 18.94
CA ASP A 69 -35.73 -8.59 18.41
C ASP A 69 -36.60 -7.69 17.49
N LEU A 70 -35.95 -6.75 16.78
CA LEU A 70 -36.61 -5.80 15.88
C LEU A 70 -36.79 -6.38 14.47
N ASN A 71 -37.93 -6.10 13.86
CA ASN A 71 -38.23 -6.51 12.50
C ASN A 71 -37.47 -5.65 11.47
N THR A 72 -36.94 -6.32 10.44
CA THR A 72 -36.25 -5.66 9.32
C THR A 72 -36.85 -6.10 7.99
N SER A 73 -36.88 -5.20 7.01
CA SER A 73 -37.16 -5.54 5.63
C SER A 73 -35.91 -5.39 4.78
N LEU A 74 -35.69 -6.29 3.81
CA LEU A 74 -34.54 -6.28 2.92
C LEU A 74 -34.99 -6.14 1.47
N THR A 75 -34.55 -5.08 0.79
CA THR A 75 -34.73 -4.91 -0.65
C THR A 75 -33.38 -4.96 -1.36
N ILE A 76 -33.25 -5.82 -2.37
CA ILE A 76 -32.03 -5.93 -3.17
C ILE A 76 -32.27 -5.24 -4.52
N ARG A 77 -31.51 -4.17 -4.79
CA ARG A 77 -31.54 -3.45 -6.06
C ARG A 77 -30.30 -3.75 -6.86
N ARG A 78 -30.45 -4.02 -8.16
CA ARG A 78 -29.32 -4.10 -9.11
C ARG A 78 -29.17 -2.75 -9.80
N SER A 79 -27.98 -2.15 -9.69
CA SER A 79 -27.62 -1.02 -10.55
C SER A 79 -27.35 -1.53 -11.97
N VAL A 80 -28.09 -1.03 -12.95
CA VAL A 80 -27.91 -1.40 -14.36
C VAL A 80 -26.59 -0.86 -14.90
N LEU A 81 -26.19 0.34 -14.45
CA LEU A 81 -24.98 1.05 -14.89
C LEU A 81 -23.67 0.42 -14.34
N HIS A 82 -23.67 0.01 -13.08
CA HIS A 82 -22.43 -0.45 -12.42
C HIS A 82 -22.38 -1.96 -12.16
N LYS A 83 -23.44 -2.72 -12.54
CA LYS A 83 -23.59 -4.16 -12.26
C LYS A 83 -23.41 -4.54 -10.78
N THR A 84 -23.49 -3.55 -9.87
CA THR A 84 -23.38 -3.73 -8.41
C THR A 84 -24.74 -4.03 -7.81
N ARG A 85 -24.75 -4.77 -6.71
CA ARG A 85 -25.96 -5.01 -5.91
C ARG A 85 -25.94 -4.05 -4.73
N ASN A 86 -27.05 -3.33 -4.53
CA ASN A 86 -27.28 -2.52 -3.35
C ASN A 86 -28.31 -3.21 -2.47
N TYR A 87 -27.97 -3.35 -1.22
CA TYR A 87 -28.82 -3.93 -0.19
C TYR A 87 -29.40 -2.78 0.63
N LEU A 88 -30.70 -2.62 0.58
CA LEU A 88 -31.46 -1.65 1.35
C LEU A 88 -32.16 -2.39 2.49
N ILE A 89 -31.77 -2.10 3.72
CA ILE A 89 -32.40 -2.62 4.94
C ILE A 89 -33.20 -1.49 5.55
N GLU A 90 -34.47 -1.75 5.87
CA GLU A 90 -35.37 -0.77 6.48
C GLU A 90 -35.92 -1.34 7.78
N LEU A 91 -35.79 -0.56 8.85
CA LEU A 91 -36.51 -0.73 10.10
C LEU A 91 -37.63 0.32 10.09
N ALA A 92 -38.85 -0.15 9.82
CA ALA A 92 -40.02 0.69 9.94
C ALA A 92 -40.24 1.09 11.40
N GLU A 93 -41.09 2.07 11.62
CA GLU A 93 -41.58 2.43 12.95
C GLU A 93 -42.17 1.21 13.65
N GLN A 94 -41.64 0.90 14.82
CA GLN A 94 -42.05 -0.25 15.65
C GLN A 94 -41.66 0.00 17.10
N ASP A 95 -42.32 -0.70 18.02
CA ASP A 95 -42.01 -0.68 19.44
C ASP A 95 -40.56 -1.15 19.68
N GLY A 96 -39.86 -0.53 20.61
CA GLY A 96 -38.47 -0.86 20.96
C GLY A 96 -37.39 -0.22 20.09
N LEU A 97 -37.76 0.40 18.94
CA LEU A 97 -36.77 1.02 18.03
C LEU A 97 -36.10 2.25 18.65
N GLU A 98 -36.85 3.11 19.36
CA GLU A 98 -36.28 4.29 20.03
C GLU A 98 -35.31 3.86 21.12
N GLU A 99 -35.70 2.89 21.96
CA GLU A 99 -34.90 2.34 23.04
C GLU A 99 -33.61 1.73 22.51
N ALA A 100 -33.69 0.99 21.42
CA ALA A 100 -32.51 0.42 20.76
C ALA A 100 -31.55 1.50 20.25
N LEU A 101 -32.07 2.58 19.64
CA LEU A 101 -31.25 3.69 19.16
C LEU A 101 -30.61 4.46 20.33
N VAL A 102 -31.29 4.59 21.46
CA VAL A 102 -30.73 5.18 22.70
C VAL A 102 -29.64 4.29 23.29
N GLU A 103 -29.88 2.97 23.42
CA GLU A 103 -28.89 2.00 23.91
C GLU A 103 -27.63 1.94 23.05
N LEU A 104 -27.78 2.03 21.73
CA LEU A 104 -26.67 2.15 20.79
C LEU A 104 -26.01 3.53 20.79
N GLY A 105 -26.49 4.47 21.61
CA GLY A 105 -26.00 5.84 21.72
C GLY A 105 -26.17 6.66 20.42
N ILE A 106 -27.08 6.29 19.53
CA ILE A 106 -27.41 7.01 18.29
C ILE A 106 -28.33 8.19 18.60
N LEU A 107 -29.26 7.98 19.56
CA LEU A 107 -30.15 8.99 20.08
C LEU A 107 -29.79 9.35 21.52
N VAL A 108 -29.99 10.60 21.84
CA VAL A 108 -30.00 11.11 23.24
C VAL A 108 -31.42 11.57 23.56
N PRO A 109 -32.05 11.00 24.59
CA PRO A 109 -33.43 11.38 24.96
C PRO A 109 -33.60 12.90 25.11
N GLY A 110 -34.59 13.45 24.41
CA GLY A 110 -34.86 14.88 24.42
C GLY A 110 -33.89 15.80 23.68
N GLN A 111 -32.78 15.28 23.15
CA GLN A 111 -31.76 16.07 22.45
C GLN A 111 -31.62 15.67 20.97
N GLY A 112 -32.10 14.49 20.54
CA GLY A 112 -32.02 14.00 19.17
C GLY A 112 -30.76 13.18 18.88
N LEU A 113 -30.17 13.34 17.70
CA LEU A 113 -28.99 12.58 17.27
C LEU A 113 -27.75 12.92 18.10
N ALA A 114 -27.07 11.90 18.61
CA ALA A 114 -25.80 12.04 19.32
C ALA A 114 -24.66 12.30 18.30
N ALA A 115 -23.87 13.35 18.53
CA ALA A 115 -22.79 13.75 17.61
C ALA A 115 -21.56 12.83 17.69
N GLY A 116 -21.16 12.40 18.87
CA GLY A 116 -19.93 11.64 19.13
C GLY A 116 -20.12 10.13 19.25
N ILE A 117 -19.08 9.43 19.66
CA ILE A 117 -19.06 7.98 19.88
C ILE A 117 -19.52 7.66 21.31
N PRO A 118 -20.43 6.67 21.51
CA PRO A 118 -20.95 6.33 22.85
C PRO A 118 -19.86 5.66 23.72
N ARG A 119 -19.24 6.41 24.60
CA ARG A 119 -18.15 5.94 25.48
C ARG A 119 -18.54 4.74 26.34
N ALA A 120 -19.83 4.63 26.73
CA ALA A 120 -20.35 3.49 27.50
C ALA A 120 -20.12 2.16 26.77
N LEU A 121 -20.20 2.14 25.43
CA LEU A 121 -19.98 0.95 24.62
C LEU A 121 -18.48 0.62 24.39
N LEU A 122 -17.54 1.52 24.76
CA LEU A 122 -16.12 1.41 24.41
C LEU A 122 -15.19 1.13 25.60
N GLN A 123 -15.74 0.74 26.74
CA GLN A 123 -15.00 0.52 27.99
C GLN A 123 -13.88 -0.52 27.83
N LYS A 124 -14.17 -1.64 27.17
CA LYS A 124 -13.24 -2.74 26.98
C LYS A 124 -12.53 -2.61 25.63
N ARG A 125 -11.27 -3.07 25.55
CA ARG A 125 -10.51 -3.11 24.29
C ARG A 125 -11.26 -3.86 23.19
N CYS A 126 -11.83 -5.04 23.50
CA CYS A 126 -12.59 -5.84 22.53
C CYS A 126 -13.82 -5.10 21.97
N CYS A 127 -14.44 -4.20 22.77
CA CYS A 127 -15.55 -3.38 22.29
C CYS A 127 -15.07 -2.26 21.35
N ARG A 128 -13.90 -1.66 21.62
CA ARG A 128 -13.26 -0.70 20.70
C ARG A 128 -12.90 -1.36 19.36
N GLU A 129 -12.32 -2.56 19.41
CA GLU A 129 -12.02 -3.38 18.24
C GLU A 129 -13.31 -3.68 17.44
N ALA A 130 -14.39 -4.05 18.11
CA ALA A 130 -15.68 -4.34 17.50
C ALA A 130 -16.33 -3.09 16.88
N PHE A 131 -16.22 -1.92 17.52
CA PHE A 131 -16.71 -0.65 16.97
C PHE A 131 -15.97 -0.29 15.68
N VAL A 132 -14.63 -0.35 15.68
CA VAL A 132 -13.81 -0.06 14.49
C VAL A 132 -14.08 -1.08 13.38
N ARG A 133 -14.29 -2.37 13.71
CA ARG A 133 -14.75 -3.38 12.77
C ARG A 133 -16.08 -2.99 12.12
N GLY A 134 -17.06 -2.57 12.89
CA GLY A 134 -18.35 -2.09 12.37
C GLY A 134 -18.21 -0.88 11.46
N ALA A 135 -17.40 0.11 11.85
CA ALA A 135 -17.11 1.29 11.03
C ALA A 135 -16.43 0.93 9.70
N PHE A 136 -15.46 0.00 9.73
CA PHE A 136 -14.81 -0.50 8.51
C PHE A 136 -15.80 -1.29 7.62
N MET A 137 -16.61 -2.13 8.19
CA MET A 137 -17.62 -2.88 7.42
C MET A 137 -18.59 -1.95 6.71
N ALA A 138 -18.99 -0.84 7.33
CA ALA A 138 -19.90 0.14 6.76
C ALA A 138 -19.23 1.04 5.71
N GLY A 139 -18.19 1.77 6.08
CA GLY A 139 -17.56 2.83 5.26
C GLY A 139 -16.09 2.57 4.92
N GLY A 140 -15.55 1.38 5.22
CA GLY A 140 -14.15 1.06 4.98
C GLY A 140 -13.84 0.63 3.54
N PHE A 141 -12.64 1.01 3.13
CA PHE A 141 -12.00 0.58 1.89
C PHE A 141 -10.57 0.12 2.18
N ILE A 142 -10.11 -0.91 1.52
CA ILE A 142 -8.72 -1.35 1.51
C ILE A 142 -8.30 -1.69 0.09
N ALA A 143 -7.17 -1.13 -0.34
CA ALA A 143 -6.61 -1.39 -1.65
C ALA A 143 -6.08 -2.84 -1.77
N ASP A 144 -6.03 -3.37 -2.99
CA ASP A 144 -5.38 -4.65 -3.26
C ASP A 144 -3.89 -4.55 -2.88
N PRO A 145 -3.36 -5.43 -2.02
CA PRO A 145 -1.98 -5.35 -1.52
C PRO A 145 -0.92 -5.54 -2.61
N ARG A 146 -1.31 -6.01 -3.80
CA ARG A 146 -0.44 -6.06 -4.99
C ARG A 146 -0.11 -4.66 -5.53
N GLY A 147 -0.99 -3.67 -5.30
CA GLY A 147 -0.75 -2.24 -5.52
C GLY A 147 -0.16 -1.54 -4.29
N ASP A 148 -0.55 -0.31 -4.06
CA ASP A 148 -0.11 0.48 -2.90
C ASP A 148 -0.86 0.08 -1.64
N PHE A 149 -0.18 0.13 -0.50
CA PHE A 149 -0.82 -0.07 0.80
C PHE A 149 -1.66 1.15 1.16
N HIS A 150 -2.97 0.95 1.22
CA HIS A 150 -3.92 1.98 1.57
C HIS A 150 -5.17 1.37 2.20
N LEU A 151 -5.53 1.84 3.40
CA LEU A 151 -6.79 1.54 4.06
C LEU A 151 -7.42 2.85 4.49
N GLU A 152 -8.73 3.01 4.27
CA GLU A 152 -9.46 4.19 4.74
C GLU A 152 -10.84 3.84 5.30
N LEU A 153 -11.29 4.68 6.22
CA LEU A 153 -12.64 4.70 6.79
C LEU A 153 -13.28 6.03 6.38
N ALA A 154 -14.27 5.97 5.51
CA ALA A 154 -15.03 7.15 5.09
C ALA A 154 -16.24 7.33 6.02
N VAL A 155 -16.37 8.52 6.60
CA VAL A 155 -17.46 8.86 7.53
C VAL A 155 -17.95 10.29 7.28
N THR A 156 -19.15 10.57 7.78
CA THR A 156 -19.75 11.91 7.78
C THR A 156 -19.73 12.48 9.22
N GLY A 157 -19.67 13.80 9.34
CA GLY A 157 -19.62 14.49 10.64
C GLY A 157 -18.21 14.62 11.20
N GLU A 158 -17.84 15.86 11.55
CA GLU A 158 -16.48 16.18 12.02
C GLU A 158 -16.15 15.58 13.37
N ASP A 159 -17.06 15.74 14.33
CA ASP A 159 -16.88 15.23 15.70
C ASP A 159 -16.74 13.71 15.70
N PHE A 160 -17.61 13.02 14.95
CA PHE A 160 -17.52 11.57 14.82
C PHE A 160 -16.21 11.11 14.16
N ALA A 161 -15.76 11.82 13.13
CA ALA A 161 -14.49 11.51 12.44
C ALA A 161 -13.28 11.70 13.36
N ASN A 162 -13.24 12.79 14.15
CA ASN A 162 -12.17 13.06 15.11
C ASN A 162 -12.13 11.99 16.21
N GLU A 163 -13.28 11.68 16.82
CA GLU A 163 -13.35 10.65 17.84
C GLU A 163 -13.01 9.25 17.30
N LEU A 164 -13.44 8.92 16.09
CA LEU A 164 -13.10 7.64 15.43
C LEU A 164 -11.60 7.57 15.13
N ALA A 165 -10.95 8.66 14.71
CA ALA A 165 -9.50 8.70 14.51
C ALA A 165 -8.74 8.45 15.83
N VAL A 166 -9.18 9.05 16.92
CA VAL A 166 -8.62 8.80 18.27
C VAL A 166 -8.85 7.35 18.69
N LEU A 167 -10.03 6.80 18.42
CA LEU A 167 -10.37 5.41 18.75
C LEU A 167 -9.47 4.43 17.95
N VAL A 168 -9.30 4.64 16.65
CA VAL A 168 -8.41 3.85 15.78
C VAL A 168 -6.97 3.94 16.31
N GLY A 169 -6.49 5.14 16.65
CA GLY A 169 -5.17 5.34 17.26
C GLY A 169 -4.98 4.57 18.58
N SER A 170 -6.03 4.43 19.39
CA SER A 170 -6.00 3.68 20.65
C SER A 170 -5.77 2.16 20.46
N LEU A 171 -5.88 1.66 19.22
CA LEU A 171 -5.58 0.28 18.87
C LEU A 171 -4.10 0.06 18.50
N GLY A 172 -3.27 1.11 18.55
CA GLY A 172 -1.83 1.04 18.32
C GLY A 172 -1.40 1.34 16.89
N VAL A 173 -2.19 2.09 16.13
CA VAL A 173 -1.90 2.46 14.74
C VAL A 173 -1.87 3.99 14.54
N HIS A 174 -1.10 4.45 13.55
CA HIS A 174 -0.94 5.87 13.22
C HIS A 174 -1.89 6.28 12.10
N ALA A 175 -3.15 6.55 12.44
CA ALA A 175 -4.15 7.00 11.51
C ALA A 175 -4.02 8.51 11.23
N ARG A 176 -4.29 8.90 9.98
CA ARG A 176 -4.38 10.31 9.57
C ARG A 176 -5.82 10.63 9.16
N LEU A 177 -6.26 11.84 9.47
CA LEU A 177 -7.58 12.35 9.09
C LEU A 177 -7.45 13.34 7.95
N ASN A 178 -8.30 13.20 6.94
CA ASN A 178 -8.39 14.12 5.80
C ASN A 178 -9.85 14.46 5.52
N ARG A 179 -10.11 15.73 5.18
CA ARG A 179 -11.44 16.21 4.77
C ARG A 179 -11.50 16.26 3.23
N ARG A 180 -12.50 15.61 2.64
CA ARG A 180 -12.74 15.60 1.19
C ARG A 180 -14.21 15.88 0.88
N ARG A 181 -14.52 17.01 0.25
CA ARG A 181 -15.86 17.33 -0.29
C ARG A 181 -17.02 17.10 0.70
N GLY A 182 -16.87 17.45 1.97
CA GLY A 182 -17.89 17.28 2.99
C GLY A 182 -17.94 15.92 3.69
N ALA A 183 -17.06 14.99 3.33
CA ALA A 183 -16.82 13.74 4.03
C ALA A 183 -15.43 13.74 4.66
N TYR A 184 -15.22 12.88 5.65
CA TYR A 184 -13.96 12.69 6.36
C TYR A 184 -13.43 11.30 6.08
N ALA A 185 -12.13 11.19 5.79
CA ALA A 185 -11.45 9.92 5.59
C ALA A 185 -10.35 9.75 6.65
N ILE A 186 -10.47 8.73 7.47
CA ILE A 186 -9.42 8.27 8.37
C ILE A 186 -8.63 7.22 7.62
N TYR A 187 -7.32 7.43 7.37
CA TYR A 187 -6.56 6.56 6.49
C TYR A 187 -5.21 6.15 7.06
N LEU A 188 -4.76 4.97 6.62
CA LEU A 188 -3.48 4.35 6.89
C LEU A 188 -2.76 4.08 5.58
N LYS A 189 -1.45 4.35 5.53
CA LYS A 189 -0.56 4.03 4.39
C LYS A 189 0.60 3.12 4.80
N SER A 190 0.86 3.01 6.11
CA SER A 190 1.88 2.10 6.62
C SER A 190 1.37 0.67 6.54
N PHE A 191 2.22 -0.23 6.03
CA PHE A 191 1.96 -1.66 6.03
C PHE A 191 1.69 -2.19 7.44
N ASP A 192 2.56 -1.83 8.39
CA ASP A 192 2.50 -2.34 9.76
C ASP A 192 1.23 -1.87 10.47
N ASP A 193 0.81 -0.61 10.26
CA ASP A 193 -0.44 -0.07 10.80
C ASP A 193 -1.67 -0.78 10.20
N ILE A 194 -1.66 -1.07 8.89
CA ILE A 194 -2.77 -1.78 8.22
C ILE A 194 -2.90 -3.20 8.75
N VAL A 195 -1.81 -3.94 8.86
CA VAL A 195 -1.81 -5.30 9.42
C VAL A 195 -2.29 -5.29 10.86
N THR A 196 -1.76 -4.38 11.69
CA THR A 196 -2.18 -4.23 13.09
C THR A 196 -3.69 -3.96 13.21
N LEU A 197 -4.23 -3.06 12.38
CA LEU A 197 -5.66 -2.74 12.40
C LEU A 197 -6.51 -3.91 11.92
N LEU A 198 -6.12 -4.63 10.87
CA LEU A 198 -6.82 -5.81 10.39
C LEU A 198 -6.89 -6.91 11.47
N VAL A 199 -5.77 -7.17 12.15
CA VAL A 199 -5.72 -8.14 13.26
C VAL A 199 -6.63 -7.69 14.41
N ALA A 200 -6.58 -6.40 14.80
CA ALA A 200 -7.43 -5.84 15.84
C ALA A 200 -8.93 -5.97 15.49
N MET A 201 -9.31 -5.75 14.24
CA MET A 201 -10.69 -5.93 13.78
C MET A 201 -11.10 -7.41 13.69
N GLY A 202 -10.16 -8.35 13.60
CA GLY A 202 -10.40 -9.79 13.46
C GLY A 202 -10.23 -10.34 12.04
N ALA A 203 -9.66 -9.59 11.10
CA ALA A 203 -9.34 -10.05 9.74
C ALA A 203 -7.92 -10.64 9.66
N ALA A 204 -7.61 -11.63 10.50
CA ALA A 204 -6.28 -12.20 10.63
C ALA A 204 -5.81 -12.91 9.35
N ARG A 205 -6.71 -13.56 8.61
CA ARG A 205 -6.41 -14.22 7.33
C ARG A 205 -5.92 -13.22 6.29
N TYR A 206 -6.60 -12.08 6.16
CA TYR A 206 -6.20 -11.04 5.20
C TYR A 206 -4.97 -10.26 5.66
N ALA A 207 -4.77 -10.07 6.96
CA ALA A 207 -3.51 -9.57 7.50
C ALA A 207 -2.33 -10.44 7.05
N HIS A 208 -2.42 -11.76 7.22
CA HIS A 208 -1.41 -12.71 6.75
C HIS A 208 -1.23 -12.71 5.22
N THR A 209 -2.31 -12.57 4.46
CA THR A 209 -2.24 -12.44 2.99
C THR A 209 -1.41 -11.21 2.57
N ILE A 210 -1.60 -10.07 3.23
CA ILE A 210 -0.85 -8.84 2.96
C ILE A 210 0.64 -9.01 3.29
N GLU A 211 0.97 -9.70 4.40
CA GLU A 211 2.36 -10.04 4.76
C GLU A 211 3.04 -10.88 3.68
N GLY A 212 2.38 -11.91 3.18
CA GLY A 212 2.88 -12.75 2.10
C GLY A 212 3.17 -11.95 0.81
N VAL A 213 2.26 -11.05 0.43
CA VAL A 213 2.45 -10.18 -0.73
C VAL A 213 3.64 -9.24 -0.54
N ARG A 214 3.83 -8.67 0.67
CA ARG A 214 5.00 -7.82 0.99
C ARG A 214 6.31 -8.58 0.83
N ALA A 215 6.39 -9.81 1.34
CA ALA A 215 7.58 -10.64 1.23
C ALA A 215 7.97 -10.89 -0.24
N ILE A 216 6.99 -11.24 -1.09
CA ILE A 216 7.21 -11.45 -2.53
C ILE A 216 7.68 -10.15 -3.21
N LYS A 217 7.06 -9.01 -2.89
CA LYS A 217 7.47 -7.70 -3.44
C LYS A 217 8.89 -7.34 -3.05
N SER A 218 9.30 -7.60 -1.81
CA SER A 218 10.67 -7.32 -1.34
C SER A 218 11.69 -8.10 -2.15
N VAL A 219 11.50 -9.41 -2.30
CA VAL A 219 12.39 -10.27 -3.10
C VAL A 219 12.46 -9.78 -4.56
N LYS A 220 11.32 -9.48 -5.18
CA LYS A 220 11.28 -8.98 -6.56
C LYS A 220 12.03 -7.66 -6.72
N ASN A 221 11.89 -6.73 -5.77
CA ASN A 221 12.58 -5.44 -5.79
C ASN A 221 14.10 -5.61 -5.62
N ASP A 222 14.55 -6.56 -4.79
CA ASP A 222 15.96 -6.84 -4.59
C ASP A 222 16.59 -7.45 -5.85
N VAL A 223 15.89 -8.39 -6.50
CA VAL A 223 16.33 -8.96 -7.80
C VAL A 223 16.41 -7.86 -8.85
N ASN A 224 15.38 -7.03 -9.01
CA ASN A 224 15.38 -5.93 -9.98
C ASN A 224 16.53 -4.95 -9.73
N ARG A 225 16.81 -4.60 -8.46
CA ARG A 225 17.95 -3.73 -8.11
C ARG A 225 19.29 -4.33 -8.53
N ARG A 226 19.49 -5.65 -8.29
CA ARG A 226 20.72 -6.35 -8.70
C ARG A 226 20.87 -6.37 -10.22
N VAL A 227 19.82 -6.75 -10.95
CA VAL A 227 19.82 -6.77 -12.42
C VAL A 227 20.09 -5.38 -12.99
N ASN A 228 19.42 -4.35 -12.49
CA ASN A 228 19.65 -2.98 -12.95
C ASN A 228 21.07 -2.48 -12.66
N ALA A 229 21.64 -2.82 -11.51
CA ALA A 229 23.02 -2.48 -11.19
C ALA A 229 24.02 -3.20 -12.10
N GLU A 230 23.77 -4.46 -12.41
CA GLU A 230 24.60 -5.26 -13.32
C GLU A 230 24.56 -4.73 -14.76
N LEU A 231 23.37 -4.45 -15.28
CA LEU A 231 23.19 -3.81 -16.60
C LEU A 231 23.90 -2.45 -16.67
N ALA A 232 23.76 -1.62 -15.62
CA ALA A 232 24.43 -0.31 -15.57
C ALA A 232 25.97 -0.46 -15.54
N ASN A 233 26.51 -1.50 -14.90
CA ASN A 233 27.92 -1.79 -14.87
C ASN A 233 28.43 -2.28 -16.24
N GLN A 234 27.66 -3.15 -16.91
CA GLN A 234 27.97 -3.64 -18.25
C GLN A 234 27.98 -2.48 -19.27
N ASN A 235 26.97 -1.61 -19.25
CA ASN A 235 26.91 -0.46 -20.15
C ASN A 235 28.11 0.47 -19.94
N ARG A 236 28.48 0.81 -18.70
CA ARG A 236 29.66 1.63 -18.40
C ARG A 236 30.96 0.98 -18.87
N ALA A 237 31.06 -0.36 -18.78
CA ALA A 237 32.23 -1.09 -19.26
C ALA A 237 32.31 -1.04 -20.79
N GLY A 238 31.18 -1.19 -21.49
CA GLY A 238 31.07 -1.04 -22.93
C GLY A 238 31.47 0.35 -23.43
N ASP A 239 30.85 1.41 -22.87
CA ASP A 239 31.18 2.81 -23.20
C ASP A 239 32.68 3.10 -23.01
N ALA A 240 33.24 2.63 -21.89
CA ALA A 240 34.66 2.79 -21.61
C ALA A 240 35.54 2.00 -22.62
N ALA A 241 35.12 0.82 -23.04
CA ALA A 241 35.84 0.03 -24.02
C ALA A 241 35.84 0.71 -25.40
N ASP A 242 34.74 1.34 -25.81
CA ASP A 242 34.63 2.07 -27.06
C ASP A 242 35.59 3.30 -27.07
N VAL A 243 35.63 4.06 -25.99
CA VAL A 243 36.59 5.16 -25.84
C VAL A 243 38.03 4.65 -25.90
N GLN A 244 38.34 3.50 -25.27
CA GLN A 244 39.68 2.92 -25.27
C GLN A 244 40.05 2.43 -26.67
N ARG A 245 39.14 1.84 -27.46
CA ARG A 245 39.38 1.42 -28.85
C ARG A 245 39.69 2.61 -29.74
N SER A 246 38.92 3.71 -29.65
CA SER A 246 39.19 4.93 -30.36
C SER A 246 40.60 5.47 -30.05
N LEU A 247 40.98 5.45 -28.75
CA LEU A 247 42.34 5.86 -28.35
C LEU A 247 43.44 4.97 -28.91
N ILE A 248 43.19 3.67 -29.03
CA ILE A 248 44.13 2.71 -29.63
C ILE A 248 44.28 2.95 -31.17
N ASP A 249 43.18 3.29 -31.82
CA ASP A 249 43.19 3.61 -33.26
C ASP A 249 43.96 4.92 -33.52
N ASP A 250 43.80 5.91 -32.68
CA ASP A 250 44.60 7.16 -32.70
C ASP A 250 46.10 6.87 -32.49
N ALA A 251 46.43 6.00 -31.50
CA ALA A 251 47.80 5.60 -31.23
C ALA A 251 48.44 4.87 -32.43
N GLU A 252 47.68 4.01 -33.10
CA GLU A 252 48.16 3.31 -34.33
C GLU A 252 48.43 4.29 -35.46
N GLN A 253 47.55 5.26 -35.68
CA GLN A 253 47.71 6.26 -36.76
C GLN A 253 48.84 7.24 -36.51
N LEU A 254 49.02 7.68 -35.25
CA LEU A 254 49.99 8.76 -34.90
C LEU A 254 51.39 8.23 -34.56
N ILE A 255 51.50 7.05 -33.98
CA ILE A 255 52.74 6.49 -33.41
C ILE A 255 53.12 5.16 -34.05
N GLY A 256 52.11 4.33 -34.37
CA GLY A 256 52.30 2.93 -34.71
C GLY A 256 52.42 2.03 -33.48
N LEU A 257 51.61 0.95 -33.41
CA LEU A 257 51.59 0.06 -32.24
C LEU A 257 52.93 -0.59 -31.92
N SER A 258 53.76 -0.81 -32.93
CA SER A 258 55.11 -1.41 -32.78
C SER A 258 56.09 -0.50 -32.01
N ALA A 259 55.87 0.81 -32.07
CA ALA A 259 56.69 1.83 -31.36
C ALA A 259 56.30 2.03 -29.89
N LEU A 260 55.14 1.50 -29.47
CA LEU A 260 54.67 1.61 -28.08
C LEU A 260 55.50 0.74 -27.13
N PRO A 261 55.64 1.15 -25.86
CA PRO A 261 56.23 0.30 -24.82
C PRO A 261 55.50 -1.04 -24.72
N ARG A 262 56.25 -2.13 -24.49
CA ARG A 262 55.71 -3.49 -24.50
C ARG A 262 54.39 -3.64 -23.69
N ALA A 263 54.34 -3.14 -22.46
CA ALA A 263 53.16 -3.29 -21.63
C ALA A 263 51.92 -2.53 -22.16
N VAL A 264 52.12 -1.38 -22.83
CA VAL A 264 51.05 -0.61 -23.47
C VAL A 264 50.55 -1.29 -24.73
N ARG A 265 51.47 -1.85 -25.52
CA ARG A 265 51.13 -2.64 -26.71
C ARG A 265 50.31 -3.87 -26.36
N GLU A 266 50.73 -4.66 -25.37
CA GLU A 266 49.98 -5.81 -24.86
C GLU A 266 48.56 -5.42 -24.45
N PHE A 267 48.39 -4.23 -23.79
CA PHE A 267 47.05 -3.71 -23.46
C PHE A 267 46.21 -3.42 -24.72
N CYS A 268 46.81 -2.81 -25.75
CA CYS A 268 46.11 -2.46 -27.00
C CYS A 268 45.66 -3.74 -27.72
N GLU A 269 46.52 -4.73 -27.84
CA GLU A 269 46.22 -6.00 -28.47
C GLU A 269 45.11 -6.77 -27.79
N LEU A 270 45.17 -6.85 -26.45
CA LEU A 270 44.16 -7.48 -25.63
C LEU A 270 42.80 -6.77 -25.71
N ARG A 271 42.77 -5.43 -25.69
CA ARG A 271 41.51 -4.67 -25.79
C ARG A 271 40.86 -4.85 -27.17
N ARG A 272 41.64 -4.89 -28.25
CA ARG A 272 41.14 -5.18 -29.59
C ARG A 272 40.56 -6.59 -29.72
N ALA A 273 41.23 -7.58 -29.15
CA ALA A 273 40.78 -8.96 -29.14
C ALA A 273 39.53 -9.21 -28.26
N ASN A 274 39.36 -8.42 -27.22
CA ASN A 274 38.31 -8.62 -26.22
C ASN A 274 37.58 -7.26 -25.92
N PRO A 275 36.76 -6.78 -26.84
CA PRO A 275 36.13 -5.44 -26.70
C PRO A 275 35.13 -5.30 -25.55
N GLU A 276 34.50 -6.40 -25.16
CA GLU A 276 33.48 -6.36 -24.09
C GLU A 276 34.05 -6.49 -22.66
N LEU A 277 35.28 -6.97 -22.50
CA LEU A 277 35.84 -7.24 -21.17
C LEU A 277 36.12 -5.94 -20.40
N SER A 278 35.83 -5.92 -19.09
CA SER A 278 36.25 -4.85 -18.22
C SER A 278 37.79 -4.81 -18.06
N LEU A 279 38.37 -3.69 -17.59
CA LEU A 279 39.82 -3.64 -17.29
C LEU A 279 40.30 -4.70 -16.30
N ALA A 280 39.42 -5.12 -15.38
CA ALA A 280 39.76 -6.16 -14.42
C ALA A 280 39.86 -7.54 -15.12
N GLU A 281 38.89 -7.86 -15.96
CA GLU A 281 38.86 -9.10 -16.75
C GLU A 281 39.99 -9.14 -17.76
N LEU A 282 40.27 -8.05 -18.48
CA LEU A 282 41.43 -7.95 -19.34
C LEU A 282 42.75 -8.21 -18.63
N GLY A 283 42.86 -7.79 -17.37
CA GLY A 283 44.05 -8.06 -16.58
C GLY A 283 44.23 -9.53 -16.24
N GLN A 284 43.17 -10.31 -16.17
CA GLN A 284 43.24 -11.77 -15.94
C GLN A 284 43.71 -12.53 -17.17
N GLU A 285 43.51 -11.99 -18.36
CA GLU A 285 43.98 -12.61 -19.63
C GLU A 285 45.48 -12.47 -19.84
N LEU A 286 46.21 -11.71 -19.05
CA LEU A 286 47.66 -11.57 -19.10
C LEU A 286 48.37 -12.74 -18.41
N THR A 287 49.55 -13.05 -18.87
CA THR A 287 50.46 -14.02 -18.22
C THR A 287 51.80 -13.37 -17.83
N PRO A 288 52.06 -13.11 -16.54
CA PRO A 288 51.21 -13.35 -15.38
C PRO A 288 50.02 -12.34 -15.33
N PRO A 289 48.91 -12.69 -14.63
CA PRO A 289 47.73 -11.81 -14.47
C PRO A 289 48.09 -10.46 -13.88
N ALA A 290 47.42 -9.40 -14.36
CA ALA A 290 47.59 -8.02 -13.83
C ALA A 290 46.34 -7.52 -13.13
N SER A 291 46.51 -6.65 -12.13
CA SER A 291 45.39 -6.02 -11.42
C SER A 291 44.70 -4.98 -12.29
N LYS A 292 43.42 -4.67 -11.99
CA LYS A 292 42.68 -3.56 -12.60
C LYS A 292 43.45 -2.25 -12.58
N SER A 293 44.13 -1.97 -11.47
CA SER A 293 44.96 -0.76 -11.32
C SER A 293 46.13 -0.75 -12.29
N ALA A 294 46.82 -1.87 -12.47
CA ALA A 294 47.91 -2.00 -13.42
C ALA A 294 47.42 -1.78 -14.88
N MET A 295 46.27 -2.34 -15.24
CA MET A 295 45.63 -2.11 -16.54
C MET A 295 45.24 -0.64 -16.75
N TYR A 296 44.73 0.01 -15.71
CA TYR A 296 44.39 1.44 -15.75
C TYR A 296 45.65 2.32 -15.95
N HIS A 297 46.77 1.99 -15.32
CA HIS A 297 48.03 2.68 -15.53
C HIS A 297 48.56 2.53 -16.96
N ARG A 298 48.40 1.35 -17.60
CA ARG A 298 48.73 1.13 -19.02
C ARG A 298 47.89 2.01 -19.94
N LEU A 299 46.57 2.13 -19.65
CA LEU A 299 45.64 3.02 -20.35
C LEU A 299 46.06 4.49 -20.21
N LEU A 300 46.37 4.98 -18.99
CA LEU A 300 46.83 6.33 -18.76
C LEU A 300 48.14 6.63 -19.54
N ARG A 301 49.06 5.66 -19.57
CA ARG A 301 50.30 5.81 -20.35
C ARG A 301 50.05 5.89 -21.85
N LEU A 302 49.09 5.09 -22.35
CA LEU A 302 48.67 5.17 -23.76
C LEU A 302 48.11 6.58 -24.06
N GLN A 303 47.22 7.09 -23.20
CA GLN A 303 46.66 8.46 -23.34
C GLN A 303 47.75 9.52 -23.40
N SER A 304 48.73 9.47 -22.48
CA SER A 304 49.86 10.42 -22.48
C SER A 304 50.68 10.40 -23.77
N LEU A 305 50.95 9.18 -24.28
CA LEU A 305 51.69 9.05 -25.54
C LEU A 305 50.92 9.58 -26.75
N VAL A 306 49.64 9.36 -26.83
CA VAL A 306 48.80 9.91 -27.91
C VAL A 306 48.71 11.43 -27.79
N ASP A 307 48.55 11.98 -26.60
CA ASP A 307 48.49 13.42 -26.41
C ASP A 307 49.83 14.09 -26.75
N GLU A 308 50.97 13.49 -26.39
CA GLU A 308 52.32 13.93 -26.80
C GLU A 308 52.49 13.93 -28.35
N ALA A 309 52.04 12.90 -29.01
CA ALA A 309 52.09 12.76 -30.46
C ALA A 309 51.21 13.80 -31.19
N ARG A 310 50.00 14.03 -30.67
CA ARG A 310 49.09 15.07 -31.20
C ARG A 310 49.71 16.47 -31.06
N ALA A 311 50.34 16.73 -29.94
CA ALA A 311 51.02 18.04 -29.71
C ALA A 311 52.16 18.24 -30.67
N ALA A 312 52.97 17.21 -30.95
CA ALA A 312 54.07 17.23 -31.94
C ALA A 312 53.59 17.49 -33.38
N SER A 313 52.52 16.78 -33.77
CA SER A 313 51.92 16.93 -35.12
C SER A 313 51.20 18.26 -35.33
N GLY A 314 50.71 18.92 -34.25
CA GLY A 314 50.09 20.24 -34.29
C GLY A 314 51.10 21.38 -34.31
N ALA A 315 52.37 21.16 -33.95
CA ALA A 315 53.43 22.13 -33.96
C ALA A 315 54.13 22.28 -35.35
N GLU A 316 53.81 21.38 -36.30
CA GLU A 316 54.33 21.45 -37.67
C GLU A 316 53.36 22.07 -38.69
N LYS A 317 52.26 22.68 -38.24
CA LYS A 317 51.35 23.50 -39.04
C LYS A 317 51.40 24.96 -38.57
#